data_84c1460ef0afb6874762efc29d1f4feb
#
_entry.id   84c1460ef0afb6874762efc29d1f4feb
#
_cell.length_a   1.000
_cell.length_b   1.000
_cell.length_c   1.000
_cell.angle_alpha   90.00
_cell.angle_beta   90.00
_cell.angle_gamma   90.00
#
_symmetry.space_group_name_H-M   'P 1'
#
loop_
_entity.id
_entity.type
_entity.pdbx_description
1 polymer ?
#
loop_
_entity_poly.entity_id
_entity_poly.type
_entity_poly.pdbx_seq_one_letter_code
_entity_poly.pdbx_strand_id
1 'polypeptide(L)'
;MRKLLQTVKNMKYRHKLTILLVVASLVPMTVLALYSHNRMSSLIRQKEIEDMQSILEQARENIDSQIEVYASLINYLTYSPDIEEIIEEKDLDNYAAYEQYTQVADPLLSVPKSYHDAILQIQLFADSIQVEHEYTLVPLKNLDREWWNAETKDDVRIQWAVNEEEKEIAAVRRIYDGKTLEAVLCITLDYDKIFEPLTNIIEENTGGMIADKEGKVLYLNHSLQETEIRKSSAKKVLGRIKETCEYVKSADEHTGWTFYLCKSRDSISGSVLRLSLEEIPLIIFCVLIIFFLGLIFSKLFTRKIEELTRNIDRVNHGSREVTVSSSSEDEVGILIRSFRRMMDEINRLIDEVYVNKIALKEFELKALQAQINPHFLYNTLSVINWMAIRGGQKEISKVTLALSTFYRTALSKGEDMVTVESCIRNMEAYLEIQLVMHDHDFTVEWDVDESVKNEKMPKLLLQPVVENALEHGLDEKEEGEKILKLSFLDMDKEVMIVVQDNGLGMDQKKAETLVTYQAEGYGLKNVNDRICLLYGDKYRIRIFSSPGEGTKVEMRFPKEGR
;
A
#
# COMPACT_ATOMS: atom_id res chain seq x y z
N MET A 1 -20.08 -11.25 10.00
CA MET A 1 -19.78 -11.47 8.58
C MET A 1 -20.52 -10.52 7.64
N ARG A 2 -21.87 -10.40 7.64
CA ARG A 2 -22.64 -9.47 6.76
C ARG A 2 -22.25 -7.99 6.88
N LYS A 3 -22.06 -7.45 8.09
CA LYS A 3 -21.63 -6.04 8.30
C LYS A 3 -20.23 -5.76 7.75
N LEU A 4 -19.29 -6.69 7.92
CA LEU A 4 -17.91 -6.57 7.38
C LEU A 4 -17.90 -6.57 5.84
N LEU A 5 -18.69 -7.46 5.21
CA LEU A 5 -18.87 -7.52 3.76
C LEU A 5 -19.47 -6.21 3.22
N GLN A 6 -20.42 -5.62 3.95
CA GLN A 6 -21.04 -4.35 3.57
C GLN A 6 -20.08 -3.16 3.68
N THR A 7 -19.24 -3.15 4.74
CA THR A 7 -18.19 -2.14 4.91
C THR A 7 -17.14 -2.24 3.80
N VAL A 8 -16.68 -3.45 3.47
CA VAL A 8 -15.74 -3.68 2.36
C VAL A 8 -16.36 -3.29 1.02
N LYS A 9 -17.66 -3.55 0.81
CA LYS A 9 -18.36 -3.16 -0.44
C LYS A 9 -18.34 -1.65 -0.68
N ASN A 10 -18.42 -0.83 0.37
CA ASN A 10 -18.48 0.63 0.28
C ASN A 10 -17.09 1.33 0.34
N MET A 11 -16.01 0.58 0.56
CA MET A 11 -14.66 1.14 0.56
C MET A 11 -14.22 1.54 -0.85
N LYS A 12 -13.36 2.57 -0.95
CA LYS A 12 -12.68 2.93 -2.20
C LYS A 12 -11.88 1.74 -2.73
N TYR A 13 -11.84 1.58 -4.05
CA TYR A 13 -11.19 0.46 -4.73
C TYR A 13 -9.72 0.29 -4.28
N ARG A 14 -9.01 1.38 -4.05
CA ARG A 14 -7.66 1.40 -3.51
C ARG A 14 -7.53 0.61 -2.20
N HIS A 15 -8.42 0.85 -1.23
CA HIS A 15 -8.37 0.15 0.06
C HIS A 15 -8.76 -1.33 -0.07
N LYS A 16 -9.72 -1.66 -0.97
CA LYS A 16 -10.07 -3.05 -1.27
C LYS A 16 -8.86 -3.81 -1.81
N LEU A 17 -8.15 -3.23 -2.76
CA LEU A 17 -6.97 -3.84 -3.37
C LEU A 17 -5.83 -4.02 -2.34
N THR A 18 -5.57 -3.01 -1.52
CA THR A 18 -4.57 -3.11 -0.44
C THR A 18 -4.92 -4.22 0.55
N ILE A 19 -6.17 -4.30 1.02
CA ILE A 19 -6.62 -5.36 1.93
C ILE A 19 -6.48 -6.73 1.27
N LEU A 20 -6.89 -6.88 0.00
CA LEU A 20 -6.77 -8.13 -0.72
C LEU A 20 -5.32 -8.59 -0.82
N LEU A 21 -4.40 -7.70 -1.18
CA LEU A 21 -2.96 -8.00 -1.29
C LEU A 21 -2.36 -8.38 0.07
N VAL A 22 -2.71 -7.65 1.12
CA VAL A 22 -2.25 -7.95 2.49
C VAL A 22 -2.78 -9.30 2.96
N VAL A 23 -4.06 -9.60 2.78
CA VAL A 23 -4.64 -10.89 3.18
C VAL A 23 -4.07 -12.03 2.35
N ALA A 24 -3.94 -11.86 1.03
CA ALA A 24 -3.38 -12.88 0.13
C ALA A 24 -1.94 -13.25 0.44
N SER A 25 -1.16 -12.33 1.03
CA SER A 25 0.22 -12.59 1.45
C SER A 25 0.34 -13.04 2.90
N LEU A 26 -0.51 -12.52 3.81
CA LEU A 26 -0.47 -12.86 5.23
C LEU A 26 -0.87 -14.33 5.48
N VAL A 27 -1.87 -14.85 4.75
CA VAL A 27 -2.34 -16.23 4.92
C VAL A 27 -1.25 -17.27 4.59
N PRO A 28 -0.60 -17.28 3.43
CA PRO A 28 0.51 -18.20 3.15
C PRO A 28 1.66 -18.04 4.15
N MET A 29 1.96 -16.82 4.57
CA MET A 29 3.05 -16.53 5.51
C MET A 29 2.77 -17.10 6.91
N THR A 30 1.54 -16.96 7.41
CA THR A 30 1.14 -17.57 8.70
C THR A 30 1.16 -19.09 8.63
N VAL A 31 0.71 -19.69 7.53
CA VAL A 31 0.77 -21.14 7.31
C VAL A 31 2.23 -21.62 7.30
N LEU A 32 3.10 -20.90 6.59
CA LEU A 32 4.53 -21.22 6.53
C LEU A 32 5.20 -21.09 7.90
N ALA A 33 4.91 -20.03 8.66
CA ALA A 33 5.44 -19.84 10.00
C ALA A 33 5.01 -20.95 10.97
N LEU A 34 3.74 -21.35 10.93
CA LEU A 34 3.25 -22.47 11.73
C LEU A 34 3.89 -23.81 11.32
N TYR A 35 4.05 -24.04 10.03
CA TYR A 35 4.74 -25.22 9.51
C TYR A 35 6.21 -25.25 9.94
N SER A 36 6.94 -24.14 9.80
CA SER A 36 8.33 -23.98 10.21
C SER A 36 8.50 -24.25 11.71
N HIS A 37 7.65 -23.62 12.54
CA HIS A 37 7.66 -23.83 14.00
C HIS A 37 7.45 -25.30 14.37
N ASN A 38 6.43 -25.97 13.82
CA ASN A 38 6.16 -27.37 14.10
C ASN A 38 7.29 -28.28 13.62
N ARG A 39 7.86 -27.99 12.45
CA ARG A 39 8.98 -28.76 11.90
C ARG A 39 10.24 -28.58 12.73
N MET A 40 10.56 -27.36 13.12
CA MET A 40 11.71 -27.04 13.98
C MET A 40 11.57 -27.72 15.33
N SER A 41 10.41 -27.65 15.96
CA SER A 41 10.14 -28.31 17.24
C SER A 41 10.40 -29.83 17.17
N SER A 42 9.92 -30.48 16.10
CA SER A 42 10.15 -31.92 15.93
C SER A 42 11.62 -32.25 15.69
N LEU A 43 12.34 -31.45 14.91
CA LEU A 43 13.76 -31.67 14.63
C LEU A 43 14.63 -31.47 15.87
N ILE A 44 14.38 -30.41 16.65
CA ILE A 44 15.11 -30.15 17.91
C ILE A 44 14.88 -31.29 18.89
N ARG A 45 13.62 -31.70 19.06
CA ARG A 45 13.30 -32.82 19.94
C ARG A 45 14.01 -34.13 19.51
N GLN A 46 14.00 -34.45 18.23
CA GLN A 46 14.68 -35.61 17.70
C GLN A 46 16.18 -35.53 17.95
N LYS A 47 16.79 -34.38 17.65
CA LYS A 47 18.21 -34.17 17.87
C LYS A 47 18.60 -34.30 19.35
N GLU A 48 17.84 -33.71 20.27
CA GLU A 48 18.08 -33.82 21.71
C GLU A 48 18.03 -35.29 22.18
N ILE A 49 17.08 -36.06 21.65
CA ILE A 49 17.00 -37.49 21.96
C ILE A 49 18.23 -38.24 21.41
N GLU A 50 18.67 -37.98 20.19
CA GLU A 50 19.87 -38.56 19.58
C GLU A 50 21.14 -38.18 20.36
N ASP A 51 21.28 -36.91 20.74
CA ASP A 51 22.41 -36.42 21.54
C ASP A 51 22.43 -37.07 22.94
N MET A 52 21.27 -37.15 23.62
CA MET A 52 21.13 -37.85 24.90
C MET A 52 21.50 -39.33 24.78
N GLN A 53 21.06 -40.02 23.70
CA GLN A 53 21.38 -41.44 23.49
C GLN A 53 22.89 -41.64 23.31
N SER A 54 23.54 -40.77 22.52
CA SER A 54 24.99 -40.83 22.28
C SER A 54 25.79 -40.58 23.56
N ILE A 55 25.42 -39.60 24.37
CA ILE A 55 26.09 -39.26 25.62
C ILE A 55 25.91 -40.38 26.64
N LEU A 56 24.67 -40.93 26.74
CA LEU A 56 24.40 -42.05 27.64
C LEU A 56 25.21 -43.29 27.25
N GLU A 57 25.28 -43.61 25.95
CA GLU A 57 26.05 -44.73 25.45
C GLU A 57 27.54 -44.61 25.80
N GLN A 58 28.11 -43.43 25.62
CA GLN A 58 29.51 -43.16 25.99
C GLN A 58 29.74 -43.31 27.50
N ALA A 59 28.81 -42.80 28.34
CA ALA A 59 28.92 -42.97 29.79
C ALA A 59 28.82 -44.43 30.21
N ARG A 60 27.89 -45.21 29.59
CA ARG A 60 27.75 -46.66 29.81
C ARG A 60 29.04 -47.40 29.43
N GLU A 61 29.61 -47.12 28.23
CA GLU A 61 30.85 -47.77 27.78
C GLU A 61 32.03 -47.45 28.70
N ASN A 62 32.12 -46.24 29.23
CA ASN A 62 33.16 -45.89 30.17
C ASN A 62 33.03 -46.64 31.50
N ILE A 63 31.78 -46.79 32.02
CA ILE A 63 31.52 -47.56 33.25
C ILE A 63 31.78 -49.03 32.99
N ASP A 64 31.30 -49.60 31.87
CA ASP A 64 31.51 -50.99 31.50
C ASP A 64 33.00 -51.33 31.40
N SER A 65 33.79 -50.47 30.75
CA SER A 65 35.23 -50.63 30.65
C SER A 65 35.93 -50.63 32.02
N GLN A 66 35.48 -49.80 32.98
CA GLN A 66 36.01 -49.83 34.35
C GLN A 66 35.63 -51.14 35.05
N ILE A 67 34.37 -51.58 34.94
CA ILE A 67 33.86 -52.80 35.52
C ILE A 67 34.60 -54.05 34.96
N GLU A 68 34.90 -54.07 33.65
CA GLU A 68 35.66 -55.16 33.00
C GLU A 68 37.08 -55.27 33.57
N VAL A 69 37.74 -54.12 33.90
CA VAL A 69 39.06 -54.10 34.55
C VAL A 69 38.98 -54.87 35.91
N TYR A 70 37.98 -54.53 36.74
CA TYR A 70 37.82 -55.18 38.06
C TYR A 70 37.34 -56.61 37.94
N ALA A 71 36.51 -56.94 36.96
CA ALA A 71 36.15 -58.31 36.65
C ALA A 71 37.38 -59.15 36.23
N SER A 72 38.26 -58.52 35.40
CA SER A 72 39.53 -59.21 35.00
C SER A 72 40.47 -59.36 36.16
N LEU A 73 40.54 -58.40 37.09
CA LEU A 73 41.33 -58.51 38.32
C LEU A 73 40.83 -59.63 39.24
N ILE A 74 39.52 -59.71 39.46
CA ILE A 74 38.94 -60.82 40.21
C ILE A 74 39.27 -62.19 39.57
N ASN A 75 39.14 -62.30 38.27
CA ASN A 75 39.48 -63.50 37.51
C ASN A 75 40.97 -63.86 37.68
N TYR A 76 41.86 -62.88 37.52
CA TYR A 76 43.29 -63.08 37.74
C TYR A 76 43.61 -63.55 39.12
N LEU A 77 43.07 -62.90 40.17
CA LEU A 77 43.27 -63.32 41.55
C LEU A 77 42.70 -64.72 41.83
N THR A 78 41.51 -65.04 41.32
CA THR A 78 40.85 -66.34 41.52
C THR A 78 41.68 -67.51 40.97
N TYR A 79 42.35 -67.31 39.84
CA TYR A 79 43.16 -68.33 39.18
C TYR A 79 44.67 -68.22 39.48
N SER A 80 45.06 -67.32 40.40
CA SER A 80 46.45 -67.23 40.84
C SER A 80 46.85 -68.43 41.66
N PRO A 81 47.98 -69.09 41.31
CA PRO A 81 48.49 -70.22 42.10
C PRO A 81 48.70 -69.89 43.61
N ASP A 82 49.08 -68.62 43.85
CA ASP A 82 49.33 -68.08 45.19
C ASP A 82 48.02 -68.03 46.02
N ILE A 83 46.89 -67.66 45.40
CA ILE A 83 45.57 -67.62 46.05
C ILE A 83 45.05 -69.06 46.23
N GLU A 84 45.25 -69.96 45.26
CA GLU A 84 44.90 -71.37 45.34
C GLU A 84 45.64 -72.05 46.51
N GLU A 85 46.94 -71.81 46.68
CA GLU A 85 47.72 -72.31 47.81
C GLU A 85 47.17 -71.81 49.15
N ILE A 86 46.79 -70.54 49.27
CA ILE A 86 46.19 -70.01 50.51
C ILE A 86 44.85 -70.67 50.81
N ILE A 87 44.04 -71.00 49.81
CA ILE A 87 42.73 -71.65 49.98
C ILE A 87 42.88 -73.10 50.39
N GLU A 88 43.83 -73.86 49.83
CA GLU A 88 44.00 -75.28 50.02
C GLU A 88 44.71 -75.64 51.32
N GLU A 89 45.69 -74.80 51.76
CA GLU A 89 46.49 -75.07 52.97
C GLU A 89 45.71 -74.79 54.27
N LYS A 90 45.14 -75.82 54.93
CA LYS A 90 44.27 -75.67 56.11
C LYS A 90 44.98 -75.81 57.44
N ASP A 91 46.14 -76.37 57.48
CA ASP A 91 46.85 -76.77 58.73
C ASP A 91 48.20 -76.09 58.92
N LEU A 92 48.30 -74.81 58.55
CA LEU A 92 49.50 -74.00 58.77
C LEU A 92 49.65 -73.67 60.27
N ASP A 93 50.90 -73.75 60.79
CA ASP A 93 51.17 -73.16 62.09
C ASP A 93 51.11 -71.63 62.01
N ASN A 94 50.94 -70.93 63.15
CA ASN A 94 50.76 -69.48 63.18
C ASN A 94 51.93 -68.70 62.57
N TYR A 95 53.12 -69.22 62.54
CA TYR A 95 54.26 -68.56 61.97
C TYR A 95 54.28 -68.68 60.43
N ALA A 96 54.10 -69.86 59.93
CA ALA A 96 54.02 -70.15 58.50
C ALA A 96 52.82 -69.38 57.86
N ALA A 97 51.68 -69.39 58.54
CA ALA A 97 50.52 -68.64 58.12
C ALA A 97 50.81 -67.11 58.04
N TYR A 98 51.47 -66.56 59.07
CA TYR A 98 51.85 -65.18 59.07
C TYR A 98 52.86 -64.82 57.96
N GLU A 99 53.84 -65.71 57.72
CA GLU A 99 54.82 -65.55 56.64
C GLU A 99 54.15 -65.57 55.25
N GLN A 100 53.29 -66.52 55.00
CA GLN A 100 52.50 -66.62 53.75
C GLN A 100 51.60 -65.42 53.57
N TYR A 101 50.91 -64.98 54.62
CA TYR A 101 50.03 -63.83 54.53
C TYR A 101 50.80 -62.56 54.25
N THR A 102 51.93 -62.24 54.90
CA THR A 102 52.69 -60.99 54.73
C THR A 102 53.52 -60.98 53.45
N GLN A 103 54.05 -62.12 53.01
CA GLN A 103 54.93 -62.14 51.81
C GLN A 103 54.19 -62.46 50.52
N VAL A 104 53.01 -63.08 50.58
CA VAL A 104 52.27 -63.48 49.39
C VAL A 104 50.93 -62.76 49.30
N ALA A 105 50.07 -62.94 50.34
CA ALA A 105 48.70 -62.46 50.27
C ALA A 105 48.62 -60.89 50.26
N ASP A 106 49.34 -60.24 51.22
CA ASP A 106 49.27 -58.76 51.33
C ASP A 106 49.75 -58.01 50.06
N PRO A 107 50.89 -58.39 49.43
CA PRO A 107 51.26 -57.77 48.18
C PRO A 107 50.24 -58.01 47.07
N LEU A 108 49.66 -59.23 46.99
CA LEU A 108 48.71 -59.64 45.96
C LEU A 108 47.37 -58.93 46.11
N LEU A 109 46.87 -58.70 47.30
CA LEU A 109 45.56 -58.12 47.61
C LEU A 109 45.64 -56.58 47.85
N SER A 110 46.78 -56.01 48.29
CA SER A 110 46.89 -54.58 48.59
C SER A 110 47.55 -53.74 47.48
N VAL A 111 48.46 -54.34 46.69
CA VAL A 111 49.12 -53.58 45.58
C VAL A 111 48.13 -53.11 44.54
N PRO A 112 47.11 -53.84 44.05
CA PRO A 112 46.16 -53.32 43.10
C PRO A 112 45.45 -52.05 43.55
N LYS A 113 45.20 -51.84 44.84
CA LYS A 113 44.63 -50.64 45.43
C LYS A 113 45.48 -49.44 45.17
N SER A 114 46.83 -49.55 45.11
CA SER A 114 47.76 -48.48 44.86
C SER A 114 47.75 -47.98 43.42
N TYR A 115 47.30 -48.82 42.46
CA TYR A 115 47.21 -48.50 41.03
C TYR A 115 45.77 -48.17 40.58
N HIS A 116 44.77 -48.61 41.33
CA HIS A 116 43.37 -48.38 41.04
C HIS A 116 42.71 -47.70 42.23
N ASP A 117 42.61 -46.41 42.14
CA ASP A 117 42.11 -45.54 43.23
C ASP A 117 40.60 -45.72 43.54
N ALA A 118 39.85 -46.38 42.66
CA ALA A 118 38.48 -46.77 42.93
C ALA A 118 38.37 -48.02 43.81
N ILE A 119 39.47 -48.83 44.02
CA ILE A 119 39.45 -49.94 44.90
C ILE A 119 39.54 -49.44 46.34
N LEU A 120 38.48 -49.74 47.14
CA LEU A 120 38.49 -49.44 48.57
C LEU A 120 39.18 -50.61 49.31
N GLN A 121 38.87 -51.87 48.95
CA GLN A 121 39.37 -53.06 49.61
C GLN A 121 39.28 -54.27 48.72
N ILE A 122 40.23 -55.20 48.87
CA ILE A 122 40.17 -56.55 48.30
C ILE A 122 40.21 -57.55 49.46
N GLN A 123 39.25 -58.48 49.57
CA GLN A 123 39.13 -59.44 50.64
C GLN A 123 39.02 -60.85 50.09
N LEU A 124 39.74 -61.74 50.68
CA LEU A 124 39.60 -63.19 50.48
C LEU A 124 38.99 -63.82 51.74
N PHE A 125 37.81 -64.38 51.63
CA PHE A 125 37.17 -65.17 52.67
C PHE A 125 37.44 -66.61 52.33
N ALA A 126 38.10 -67.41 53.27
CA ALA A 126 38.34 -68.81 53.01
C ALA A 126 38.19 -69.61 54.30
N ASP A 127 37.90 -70.92 54.15
CA ASP A 127 37.76 -71.87 55.25
C ASP A 127 39.13 -72.18 55.85
N SER A 128 40.21 -72.08 55.09
CA SER A 128 41.60 -72.19 55.50
C SER A 128 42.04 -71.07 56.46
N ILE A 129 41.44 -69.89 56.40
CA ILE A 129 41.80 -68.76 57.24
C ILE A 129 41.17 -68.86 58.62
N GLN A 130 42.02 -69.05 59.65
CA GLN A 130 41.59 -69.22 61.02
C GLN A 130 41.42 -67.87 61.76
N VAL A 131 42.29 -66.89 61.45
CA VAL A 131 42.35 -65.59 62.08
C VAL A 131 42.36 -64.49 61.01
N GLU A 132 41.61 -63.47 61.20
CA GLU A 132 41.58 -62.28 60.33
C GLU A 132 42.93 -61.58 60.27
N HIS A 133 43.40 -61.28 59.06
CA HIS A 133 44.66 -60.58 58.86
C HIS A 133 44.44 -59.31 58.03
N GLU A 134 44.77 -58.17 58.59
CA GLU A 134 44.78 -56.80 57.96
C GLU A 134 43.54 -56.48 57.08
N TYR A 135 42.40 -57.00 57.36
CA TYR A 135 41.19 -56.84 56.57
C TYR A 135 41.23 -57.40 55.15
N THR A 136 42.35 -58.04 54.71
CA THR A 136 42.51 -58.68 53.40
C THR A 136 42.15 -60.12 53.41
N LEU A 137 42.45 -60.80 54.48
CA LEU A 137 42.15 -62.22 54.69
C LEU A 137 41.15 -62.43 55.85
N VAL A 138 40.03 -62.98 55.57
CA VAL A 138 38.91 -63.09 56.51
C VAL A 138 38.42 -64.55 56.62
N PRO A 139 38.21 -65.12 57.83
CA PRO A 139 37.62 -66.44 57.99
C PRO A 139 36.24 -66.49 57.33
N LEU A 140 35.97 -67.59 56.57
CA LEU A 140 34.71 -67.75 55.81
C LEU A 140 33.48 -67.67 56.74
N LYS A 141 33.54 -68.06 58.01
CA LYS A 141 32.49 -67.91 59.04
C LYS A 141 32.02 -66.46 59.26
N ASN A 142 32.80 -65.46 58.86
CA ASN A 142 32.45 -64.04 58.99
C ASN A 142 31.69 -63.51 57.76
N LEU A 143 31.48 -64.32 56.72
CA LEU A 143 30.82 -63.93 55.49
C LEU A 143 29.41 -63.39 55.72
N ASP A 144 28.67 -63.87 56.69
CA ASP A 144 27.31 -63.43 57.01
C ASP A 144 27.23 -61.97 57.53
N ARG A 145 28.37 -61.38 57.89
CA ARG A 145 28.45 -60.01 58.35
C ARG A 145 28.52 -59.00 57.22
N GLU A 146 28.81 -59.45 56.02
CA GLU A 146 29.01 -58.60 54.84
C GLU A 146 27.67 -58.23 54.20
N TRP A 147 27.43 -56.96 54.00
CA TRP A 147 26.19 -56.43 53.42
C TRP A 147 25.87 -57.05 52.04
N TRP A 148 26.89 -57.25 51.23
CA TRP A 148 26.77 -57.78 49.88
C TRP A 148 26.43 -59.25 49.81
N ASN A 149 26.70 -60.01 50.84
CA ASN A 149 26.45 -61.45 50.85
C ASN A 149 24.94 -61.77 50.68
N ALA A 150 24.08 -60.98 51.30
CA ALA A 150 22.63 -61.16 51.17
C ALA A 150 22.10 -60.70 49.77
N GLU A 151 22.82 -59.82 49.07
CA GLU A 151 22.45 -59.31 47.76
C GLU A 151 23.01 -60.08 46.59
N THR A 152 24.00 -60.98 46.82
CA THR A 152 24.62 -61.82 45.80
C THR A 152 24.09 -63.25 45.85
N LYS A 153 23.90 -63.84 44.66
CA LYS A 153 23.40 -65.22 44.52
C LYS A 153 24.54 -66.21 44.67
N ASP A 154 24.19 -67.45 45.00
CA ASP A 154 25.12 -68.60 45.09
C ASP A 154 25.46 -69.03 43.62
N ASP A 155 26.39 -68.34 42.96
CA ASP A 155 26.81 -68.58 41.61
C ASP A 155 28.34 -68.38 41.48
N VAL A 156 28.97 -69.16 40.60
CA VAL A 156 30.41 -69.11 40.31
C VAL A 156 30.82 -67.89 39.47
N ARG A 157 29.83 -67.23 38.88
CA ARG A 157 30.05 -65.99 38.11
C ARG A 157 30.24 -64.82 39.05
N ILE A 158 30.93 -63.79 38.55
CA ILE A 158 31.08 -62.51 39.27
C ILE A 158 29.69 -61.92 39.47
N GLN A 159 29.35 -61.58 40.72
CA GLN A 159 28.12 -60.90 41.11
C GLN A 159 28.45 -59.47 41.55
N TRP A 160 27.59 -58.56 41.19
CA TRP A 160 27.73 -57.18 41.53
C TRP A 160 26.63 -56.78 42.52
N ALA A 161 27.01 -56.31 43.69
CA ALA A 161 26.11 -55.71 44.67
C ALA A 161 26.42 -54.19 44.83
N VAL A 162 25.40 -53.38 45.05
CA VAL A 162 25.56 -51.95 45.18
C VAL A 162 24.86 -51.42 46.43
N ASN A 163 25.64 -50.81 47.32
CA ASN A 163 25.14 -50.10 48.50
C ASN A 163 25.34 -48.57 48.37
N GLU A 164 24.23 -47.89 48.14
CA GLU A 164 24.26 -46.45 48.00
C GLU A 164 24.45 -45.74 49.35
N GLU A 165 24.00 -46.36 50.47
CA GLU A 165 24.12 -45.73 51.81
C GLU A 165 25.56 -45.66 52.27
N GLU A 166 26.32 -46.72 52.04
CA GLU A 166 27.75 -46.81 52.38
C GLU A 166 28.64 -46.32 51.25
N LYS A 167 28.06 -46.00 50.08
CA LYS A 167 28.79 -45.58 48.88
C LYS A 167 29.80 -46.63 48.38
N GLU A 168 29.38 -47.88 48.35
CA GLU A 168 30.21 -49.02 47.96
C GLU A 168 29.57 -49.85 46.88
N ILE A 169 30.41 -50.47 46.03
CA ILE A 169 30.06 -51.47 45.03
C ILE A 169 30.92 -52.69 45.31
N ALA A 170 30.31 -53.83 45.55
CA ALA A 170 31.01 -55.14 45.79
C ALA A 170 30.97 -55.97 44.51
N ALA A 171 32.16 -56.36 44.03
CA ALA A 171 32.35 -57.41 43.02
C ALA A 171 32.72 -58.73 43.73
N VAL A 172 31.86 -59.67 43.66
CA VAL A 172 31.96 -60.89 44.46
C VAL A 172 32.05 -62.15 43.59
N ARG A 173 33.01 -62.98 43.83
CA ARG A 173 33.16 -64.28 43.17
C ARG A 173 33.30 -65.39 44.22
N ARG A 174 32.43 -66.41 44.11
CA ARG A 174 32.45 -67.61 44.97
C ARG A 174 33.25 -68.69 44.31
N ILE A 175 34.11 -69.35 45.09
CA ILE A 175 34.99 -70.45 44.70
C ILE A 175 34.50 -71.72 45.41
N TYR A 176 34.26 -72.76 44.63
CA TYR A 176 33.70 -73.99 45.12
C TYR A 176 34.65 -75.18 44.85
N ASP A 177 34.82 -76.03 45.85
CA ASP A 177 35.28 -77.43 45.61
C ASP A 177 34.05 -78.31 45.52
N GLY A 178 33.76 -78.83 44.36
CA GLY A 178 32.56 -79.61 44.09
C GLY A 178 31.26 -78.83 44.39
N LYS A 179 30.67 -79.09 45.55
CA LYS A 179 29.44 -78.44 46.01
C LYS A 179 29.64 -77.61 47.27
N THR A 180 30.83 -77.61 47.82
CA THR A 180 31.14 -76.92 49.07
C THR A 180 31.75 -75.54 48.72
N LEU A 181 31.22 -74.48 49.31
CA LEU A 181 31.83 -73.15 49.20
C LEU A 181 33.16 -73.18 49.96
N GLU A 182 34.25 -72.91 49.27
CA GLU A 182 35.59 -72.96 49.82
C GLU A 182 36.16 -71.59 50.12
N ALA A 183 35.92 -70.70 49.21
CA ALA A 183 36.34 -69.31 49.37
C ALA A 183 35.43 -68.29 48.65
N VAL A 184 35.49 -67.03 49.03
CA VAL A 184 34.84 -65.91 48.37
C VAL A 184 35.87 -64.79 48.21
N LEU A 185 36.05 -64.35 47.00
CA LEU A 185 36.86 -63.17 46.68
C LEU A 185 35.92 -62.00 46.45
N CYS A 186 36.16 -60.86 47.17
CA CYS A 186 35.39 -59.63 47.07
C CYS A 186 36.31 -58.48 46.81
N ILE A 187 35.98 -57.64 45.81
CA ILE A 187 36.57 -56.33 45.62
C ILE A 187 35.48 -55.29 45.90
N THR A 188 35.73 -54.50 46.92
CA THR A 188 34.89 -53.34 47.27
C THR A 188 35.41 -52.08 46.53
N LEU A 189 34.53 -51.42 45.75
CA LEU A 189 34.84 -50.27 44.94
C LEU A 189 34.10 -49.02 45.42
N ASP A 190 34.69 -47.88 45.20
CA ASP A 190 34.11 -46.54 45.46
C ASP A 190 32.95 -46.29 44.49
N TYR A 191 31.75 -46.19 45.03
CA TYR A 191 30.51 -45.94 44.30
C TYR A 191 30.55 -44.67 43.45
N ASP A 192 31.06 -43.57 44.06
CA ASP A 192 31.05 -42.26 43.39
C ASP A 192 32.05 -42.24 42.20
N LYS A 193 33.19 -42.93 42.33
CA LYS A 193 34.19 -43.03 41.24
C LYS A 193 33.69 -43.91 40.07
N ILE A 194 33.05 -45.02 40.37
CA ILE A 194 32.52 -45.91 39.33
C ILE A 194 31.39 -45.23 38.54
N PHE A 195 30.51 -44.51 39.22
CA PHE A 195 29.40 -43.84 38.59
C PHE A 195 29.68 -42.38 38.17
N GLU A 196 30.93 -41.89 38.33
CA GLU A 196 31.38 -40.56 37.92
C GLU A 196 31.06 -40.26 36.44
N PRO A 197 31.27 -41.16 35.46
CA PRO A 197 30.93 -40.87 34.07
C PRO A 197 29.47 -40.53 33.84
N LEU A 198 28.54 -41.14 34.60
CA LEU A 198 27.12 -40.81 34.54
C LEU A 198 26.81 -39.52 35.31
N THR A 199 27.49 -39.30 36.46
CA THR A 199 27.34 -38.07 37.25
C THR A 199 27.71 -36.83 36.45
N ASN A 200 28.81 -36.89 35.70
CA ASN A 200 29.38 -35.78 34.94
C ASN A 200 28.52 -35.35 33.73
N ILE A 201 27.62 -36.20 33.26
CA ILE A 201 26.69 -35.85 32.18
C ILE A 201 25.34 -35.30 32.66
N ILE A 202 25.13 -35.23 33.99
CA ILE A 202 23.91 -34.68 34.57
C ILE A 202 24.05 -33.18 34.70
N GLU A 203 23.41 -32.47 33.79
CA GLU A 203 23.33 -31.00 33.72
C GLU A 203 22.01 -30.49 34.35
N GLU A 204 21.82 -29.18 34.32
CA GLU A 204 20.58 -28.57 34.78
C GLU A 204 19.36 -29.12 34.00
N ASN A 205 18.31 -29.46 34.70
CA ASN A 205 17.08 -30.08 34.16
C ASN A 205 17.27 -31.48 33.53
N THR A 206 18.34 -32.20 33.91
CA THR A 206 18.58 -33.60 33.52
C THR A 206 18.61 -34.49 34.74
N GLY A 207 18.50 -35.79 34.51
CA GLY A 207 18.63 -36.83 35.56
C GLY A 207 19.13 -38.15 35.01
N GLY A 208 19.94 -38.84 35.78
CA GLY A 208 20.49 -40.15 35.49
C GLY A 208 20.03 -41.18 36.49
N MET A 209 19.78 -42.42 36.02
CA MET A 209 19.39 -43.55 36.84
C MET A 209 20.04 -44.83 36.30
N ILE A 210 20.49 -45.71 37.20
CA ILE A 210 20.92 -47.08 36.87
C ILE A 210 20.00 -48.03 37.64
N ALA A 211 19.52 -49.06 36.97
CA ALA A 211 18.71 -50.11 37.58
C ALA A 211 19.26 -51.49 37.20
N ASP A 212 19.12 -52.46 38.11
CA ASP A 212 19.44 -53.86 37.86
C ASP A 212 18.36 -54.55 36.98
N LYS A 213 18.57 -55.88 36.73
CA LYS A 213 17.64 -56.73 35.96
C LYS A 213 16.27 -56.89 36.62
N GLU A 214 16.23 -56.85 37.95
CA GLU A 214 15.00 -56.94 38.76
C GLU A 214 14.27 -55.57 38.83
N GLY A 215 14.89 -54.46 38.37
CA GLY A 215 14.33 -53.15 38.43
C GLY A 215 14.55 -52.42 39.76
N LYS A 216 15.49 -52.91 40.62
CA LYS A 216 15.99 -52.17 41.79
C LYS A 216 16.84 -51.00 41.29
N VAL A 217 16.64 -49.81 41.82
CA VAL A 217 17.45 -48.64 41.50
C VAL A 217 18.75 -48.67 42.26
N LEU A 218 19.86 -48.74 41.53
CA LEU A 218 21.22 -48.78 42.04
C LEU A 218 21.82 -47.36 42.21
N TYR A 219 21.55 -46.50 41.24
CA TYR A 219 22.01 -45.10 41.20
C TYR A 219 20.87 -44.19 40.78
N LEU A 220 20.74 -43.05 41.45
CA LEU A 220 19.78 -42.04 41.10
C LEU A 220 20.34 -40.64 41.44
N ASN A 221 20.54 -39.82 40.42
CA ASN A 221 20.94 -38.44 40.59
C ASN A 221 20.17 -37.56 39.60
N HIS A 222 19.67 -36.40 40.03
CA HIS A 222 18.93 -35.51 39.16
C HIS A 222 19.01 -34.06 39.58
N SER A 223 18.99 -33.16 38.58
CA SER A 223 18.86 -31.71 38.71
C SER A 223 17.49 -31.21 38.23
N LEU A 224 16.44 -32.05 38.28
CA LEU A 224 15.08 -31.70 37.84
C LEU A 224 14.41 -30.81 38.90
N GLN A 225 14.03 -29.61 38.55
CA GLN A 225 13.59 -28.55 39.49
C GLN A 225 12.25 -28.80 40.19
N GLU A 226 11.36 -29.64 39.66
CA GLU A 226 9.98 -29.78 40.16
C GLU A 226 9.56 -31.19 40.61
N THR A 227 10.46 -32.17 40.58
CA THR A 227 10.06 -33.54 40.82
C THR A 227 10.76 -34.11 42.05
N GLU A 228 10.04 -34.25 43.19
CA GLU A 228 10.50 -35.12 44.28
C GLU A 228 10.53 -36.58 43.81
N ILE A 229 11.65 -36.98 43.23
CA ILE A 229 11.89 -38.37 42.86
C ILE A 229 12.49 -39.08 44.07
N ARG A 230 11.68 -39.84 44.81
CA ARG A 230 12.17 -40.69 45.87
C ARG A 230 12.58 -42.05 45.31
N LYS A 231 13.63 -42.60 45.84
CA LYS A 231 14.11 -43.94 45.46
C LYS A 231 12.99 -44.97 45.61
N SER A 232 12.61 -45.55 44.49
CA SER A 232 11.59 -46.58 44.39
C SER A 232 11.96 -47.51 43.20
N SER A 233 11.15 -48.49 42.87
CA SER A 233 11.47 -49.31 41.70
C SER A 233 11.56 -48.46 40.42
N ALA A 234 12.47 -48.84 39.50
CA ALA A 234 12.71 -48.12 38.24
C ALA A 234 11.40 -47.86 37.47
N LYS A 235 10.46 -48.80 37.49
CA LYS A 235 9.13 -48.63 36.87
C LYS A 235 8.32 -47.48 37.46
N LYS A 236 8.40 -47.24 38.77
CA LYS A 236 7.69 -46.12 39.43
C LYS A 236 8.38 -44.81 39.17
N VAL A 237 9.71 -44.77 39.18
CA VAL A 237 10.51 -43.59 38.83
C VAL A 237 10.22 -43.15 37.38
N LEU A 238 10.33 -44.10 36.45
CA LEU A 238 10.03 -43.85 35.04
C LEU A 238 8.57 -43.42 34.79
N GLY A 239 7.61 -43.97 35.54
CA GLY A 239 6.21 -43.58 35.45
C GLY A 239 5.97 -42.10 35.79
N ARG A 240 6.69 -41.55 36.77
CA ARG A 240 6.63 -40.12 37.13
C ARG A 240 7.37 -39.24 36.12
N ILE A 241 8.56 -39.63 35.70
CA ILE A 241 9.40 -38.89 34.77
C ILE A 241 8.76 -38.81 33.38
N LYS A 242 8.06 -39.84 32.92
CA LYS A 242 7.48 -39.95 31.58
C LYS A 242 6.46 -38.85 31.26
N GLU A 243 5.83 -38.26 32.25
CA GLU A 243 4.86 -37.19 32.05
C GLU A 243 5.55 -35.83 31.77
N THR A 244 6.70 -35.58 32.40
CA THR A 244 7.39 -34.29 32.40
C THR A 244 8.69 -34.27 31.59
N CYS A 245 9.28 -35.46 31.33
CA CYS A 245 10.59 -35.57 30.69
C CYS A 245 10.56 -36.51 29.47
N GLU A 246 11.52 -36.32 28.60
CA GLU A 246 11.95 -37.31 27.62
C GLU A 246 13.09 -38.13 28.24
N TYR A 247 13.16 -39.42 27.97
CA TYR A 247 14.24 -40.29 28.47
C TYR A 247 14.73 -41.26 27.39
N VAL A 248 16.01 -41.58 27.50
CA VAL A 248 16.69 -42.62 26.72
C VAL A 248 17.21 -43.71 27.68
N LYS A 249 17.47 -44.90 27.16
CA LYS A 249 18.01 -46.00 27.94
C LYS A 249 19.05 -46.77 27.15
N SER A 250 20.05 -47.31 27.86
CA SER A 250 21.04 -48.23 27.33
C SER A 250 21.24 -49.35 28.32
N ALA A 251 21.28 -50.59 27.84
CA ALA A 251 21.49 -51.78 28.69
C ALA A 251 22.91 -52.30 28.51
N ASP A 252 23.52 -52.67 29.64
CA ASP A 252 24.79 -53.34 29.64
C ASP A 252 24.57 -54.86 29.78
N GLU A 253 25.27 -55.65 28.95
CA GLU A 253 25.13 -57.08 28.90
C GLU A 253 25.96 -57.80 29.99
N HIS A 254 27.08 -57.23 30.42
CA HIS A 254 28.00 -57.81 31.37
C HIS A 254 27.45 -57.75 32.79
N THR A 255 27.03 -56.60 33.25
CA THR A 255 26.44 -56.44 34.60
C THR A 255 24.93 -56.70 34.59
N GLY A 256 24.29 -56.54 33.44
CA GLY A 256 22.85 -56.57 33.31
C GLY A 256 22.18 -55.28 33.80
N TRP A 257 22.95 -54.25 34.02
CA TRP A 257 22.42 -52.95 34.42
C TRP A 257 21.80 -52.23 33.25
N THR A 258 20.76 -51.41 33.53
CA THR A 258 20.14 -50.54 32.54
C THR A 258 20.31 -49.11 32.99
N PHE A 259 20.93 -48.34 32.13
CA PHE A 259 21.22 -46.92 32.30
C PHE A 259 20.09 -46.10 31.70
N TYR A 260 19.70 -45.03 32.36
CA TYR A 260 18.67 -44.10 31.92
C TYR A 260 19.20 -42.69 32.07
N LEU A 261 18.96 -41.88 31.04
CA LEU A 261 19.17 -40.43 31.06
C LEU A 261 17.87 -39.75 30.68
N CYS A 262 17.44 -38.74 31.43
CA CYS A 262 16.21 -38.01 31.19
C CYS A 262 16.50 -36.50 31.15
N LYS A 263 15.70 -35.75 30.36
CA LYS A 263 15.74 -34.30 30.25
C LYS A 263 14.33 -33.75 30.29
N SER A 264 14.13 -32.62 30.99
CA SER A 264 12.83 -31.99 31.12
C SER A 264 12.31 -31.51 29.74
N ARG A 265 11.02 -31.79 29.46
CA ARG A 265 10.35 -31.28 28.24
C ARG A 265 10.31 -29.77 28.19
N ASP A 266 10.21 -29.11 29.33
CA ASP A 266 10.20 -27.64 29.39
C ASP A 266 11.55 -27.07 28.96
N SER A 267 12.65 -27.71 29.30
CA SER A 267 13.98 -27.33 28.83
C SER A 267 14.11 -27.45 27.31
N ILE A 268 13.62 -28.56 26.74
CA ILE A 268 13.60 -28.79 25.28
C ILE A 268 12.70 -27.80 24.60
N SER A 269 11.51 -27.52 25.15
CA SER A 269 10.56 -26.52 24.62
C SER A 269 11.09 -25.10 24.72
N GLY A 270 11.84 -24.77 25.78
CA GLY A 270 12.50 -23.49 25.96
C GLY A 270 13.51 -23.21 24.84
N SER A 271 14.27 -24.20 24.41
CA SER A 271 15.21 -24.09 23.28
C SER A 271 14.47 -23.82 21.97
N VAL A 272 13.32 -24.49 21.74
CA VAL A 272 12.44 -24.22 20.58
C VAL A 272 11.90 -22.79 20.60
N LEU A 273 11.45 -22.33 21.77
CA LEU A 273 10.90 -20.97 21.91
C LEU A 273 11.96 -19.90 21.63
N ARG A 274 13.18 -20.07 22.15
CA ARG A 274 14.29 -19.13 21.93
C ARG A 274 14.60 -19.00 20.43
N LEU A 275 14.72 -20.10 19.71
CA LEU A 275 14.98 -20.09 18.26
C LEU A 275 13.81 -19.50 17.47
N SER A 276 12.56 -19.79 17.87
CA SER A 276 11.38 -19.21 17.23
C SER A 276 11.30 -17.68 17.44
N LEU A 277 11.77 -17.15 18.58
CA LEU A 277 11.83 -15.71 18.84
C LEU A 277 12.80 -15.00 17.90
N GLU A 278 13.85 -15.64 17.44
CA GLU A 278 14.80 -15.08 16.46
C GLU A 278 14.18 -14.93 15.06
N GLU A 279 13.16 -15.74 14.72
CA GLU A 279 12.45 -15.61 13.44
C GLU A 279 11.43 -14.46 13.43
N ILE A 280 10.92 -14.00 14.58
CA ILE A 280 9.89 -12.98 14.68
C ILE A 280 10.28 -11.66 14.00
N PRO A 281 11.49 -11.09 14.19
CA PRO A 281 11.90 -9.86 13.50
C PRO A 281 11.87 -9.99 11.98
N LEU A 282 12.27 -11.15 11.45
CA LEU A 282 12.24 -11.43 10.02
C LEU A 282 10.81 -11.46 9.50
N ILE A 283 9.90 -12.11 10.22
CA ILE A 283 8.46 -12.16 9.87
C ILE A 283 7.87 -10.74 9.87
N ILE A 284 8.13 -9.95 10.91
CA ILE A 284 7.68 -8.55 10.99
C ILE A 284 8.23 -7.74 9.81
N PHE A 285 9.51 -7.88 9.48
CA PHE A 285 10.13 -7.20 8.37
C PHE A 285 9.47 -7.56 7.03
N CYS A 286 9.21 -8.84 6.77
CA CYS A 286 8.49 -9.29 5.58
C CYS A 286 7.07 -8.72 5.51
N VAL A 287 6.33 -8.71 6.63
CA VAL A 287 4.97 -8.12 6.71
C VAL A 287 5.01 -6.64 6.39
N LEU A 288 5.98 -5.89 6.92
CA LEU A 288 6.15 -4.47 6.63
C LEU A 288 6.47 -4.21 5.15
N ILE A 289 7.37 -5.00 4.55
CA ILE A 289 7.67 -4.89 3.11
C ILE A 289 6.41 -5.13 2.29
N ILE A 290 5.68 -6.20 2.55
CA ILE A 290 4.45 -6.54 1.83
C ILE A 290 3.40 -5.43 1.99
N PHE A 291 3.26 -4.87 3.19
CA PHE A 291 2.37 -3.76 3.46
C PHE A 291 2.74 -2.51 2.65
N PHE A 292 4.01 -2.11 2.66
CA PHE A 292 4.49 -0.96 1.88
C PHE A 292 4.37 -1.18 0.38
N LEU A 293 4.74 -2.37 -0.12
CA LEU A 293 4.55 -2.73 -1.52
C LEU A 293 3.07 -2.69 -1.90
N GLY A 294 2.18 -3.23 -1.05
CA GLY A 294 0.74 -3.17 -1.24
C GLY A 294 0.21 -1.73 -1.36
N LEU A 295 0.71 -0.80 -0.54
CA LEU A 295 0.36 0.61 -0.64
C LEU A 295 0.84 1.24 -1.94
N ILE A 296 2.08 0.96 -2.36
CA ILE A 296 2.67 1.48 -3.61
C ILE A 296 1.91 0.94 -4.82
N PHE A 297 1.74 -0.37 -4.92
CA PHE A 297 1.01 -1.00 -6.02
C PHE A 297 -0.43 -0.52 -6.09
N SER A 298 -1.13 -0.50 -4.95
CA SER A 298 -2.51 0.01 -4.89
C SER A 298 -2.61 1.44 -5.40
N LYS A 299 -1.66 2.33 -5.03
CA LYS A 299 -1.62 3.71 -5.50
C LYS A 299 -1.33 3.81 -7.00
N LEU A 300 -0.39 3.02 -7.51
CA LEU A 300 -0.04 3.01 -8.93
C LEU A 300 -1.22 2.55 -9.79
N PHE A 301 -1.84 1.43 -9.46
CA PHE A 301 -2.95 0.86 -10.23
C PHE A 301 -4.23 1.70 -10.15
N THR A 302 -4.56 2.30 -8.99
CA THR A 302 -5.81 3.05 -8.86
C THR A 302 -5.72 4.49 -9.34
N ARG A 303 -4.52 5.07 -9.44
CA ARG A 303 -4.33 6.47 -9.81
C ARG A 303 -4.98 6.81 -11.17
N LYS A 304 -4.75 5.99 -12.18
CA LYS A 304 -5.31 6.21 -13.53
C LYS A 304 -6.83 6.08 -13.58
N ILE A 305 -7.38 5.15 -12.81
CA ILE A 305 -8.84 4.99 -12.69
C ILE A 305 -9.46 6.21 -11.98
N GLU A 306 -8.82 6.71 -10.91
CA GLU A 306 -9.27 7.91 -10.21
C GLU A 306 -9.19 9.17 -11.09
N GLU A 307 -8.14 9.29 -11.92
CA GLU A 307 -8.01 10.36 -12.90
C GLU A 307 -9.12 10.29 -13.96
N LEU A 308 -9.41 9.10 -14.48
CA LEU A 308 -10.51 8.89 -15.42
C LEU A 308 -11.86 9.24 -14.79
N THR A 309 -12.13 8.76 -13.57
CA THR A 309 -13.37 9.05 -12.85
C THR A 309 -13.57 10.56 -12.66
N ARG A 310 -12.51 11.29 -12.28
CA ARG A 310 -12.57 12.74 -12.16
C ARG A 310 -12.83 13.46 -13.49
N ASN A 311 -12.28 12.96 -14.60
CA ASN A 311 -12.57 13.52 -15.92
C ASN A 311 -14.03 13.26 -16.32
N ILE A 312 -14.57 12.07 -16.05
CA ILE A 312 -15.99 11.76 -16.29
C ILE A 312 -16.88 12.72 -15.48
N ASP A 313 -16.54 12.96 -14.22
CA ASP A 313 -17.31 13.85 -13.35
C ASP A 313 -17.27 15.32 -13.85
N ARG A 314 -16.13 15.79 -14.32
CA ARG A 314 -16.00 17.12 -14.96
C ARG A 314 -16.87 17.25 -16.21
N VAL A 315 -16.89 16.20 -17.04
CA VAL A 315 -17.75 16.17 -18.22
C VAL A 315 -19.23 16.22 -17.85
N ASN A 316 -19.66 15.51 -16.82
CA ASN A 316 -21.03 15.56 -16.31
C ASN A 316 -21.41 16.98 -15.81
N HIS A 317 -20.43 17.76 -15.35
CA HIS A 317 -20.63 19.16 -14.95
C HIS A 317 -20.40 20.17 -16.08
N GLY A 318 -20.35 19.70 -17.34
CA GLY A 318 -20.34 20.56 -18.54
C GLY A 318 -18.96 20.89 -19.09
N SER A 319 -17.87 20.34 -18.54
CA SER A 319 -16.54 20.52 -19.14
C SER A 319 -16.39 19.70 -20.42
N ARG A 320 -15.87 20.31 -21.47
CA ARG A 320 -15.56 19.65 -22.74
C ARG A 320 -14.13 19.12 -22.82
N GLU A 321 -13.26 19.51 -21.87
CA GLU A 321 -11.86 19.14 -21.89
C GLU A 321 -11.61 17.79 -21.21
N VAL A 322 -10.91 16.91 -21.91
CA VAL A 322 -10.41 15.63 -21.40
C VAL A 322 -8.91 15.73 -21.17
N THR A 323 -8.48 15.81 -19.91
CA THR A 323 -7.07 15.94 -19.52
C THR A 323 -6.38 14.59 -19.31
N VAL A 324 -7.15 13.50 -19.12
CA VAL A 324 -6.59 12.16 -18.90
C VAL A 324 -6.05 11.59 -20.21
N SER A 325 -4.81 11.07 -20.15
CA SER A 325 -4.19 10.35 -21.25
C SER A 325 -3.44 9.12 -20.72
N SER A 326 -3.29 8.09 -21.55
CA SER A 326 -2.51 6.91 -21.21
C SER A 326 -1.82 6.34 -22.44
N SER A 327 -0.52 6.07 -22.30
CA SER A 327 0.27 5.31 -23.25
C SER A 327 0.32 3.81 -22.91
N SER A 328 -0.32 3.38 -21.83
CA SER A 328 -0.37 1.96 -21.42
C SER A 328 -1.19 1.14 -22.38
N GLU A 329 -0.75 -0.08 -22.67
CA GLU A 329 -1.46 -1.04 -23.53
C GLU A 329 -2.40 -1.97 -22.73
N ASP A 330 -2.48 -1.80 -21.41
CA ASP A 330 -3.37 -2.54 -20.52
C ASP A 330 -4.85 -2.13 -20.70
N GLU A 331 -5.73 -2.82 -20.00
CA GLU A 331 -7.18 -2.60 -20.05
C GLU A 331 -7.57 -1.18 -19.61
N VAL A 332 -6.83 -0.60 -18.66
CA VAL A 332 -7.04 0.77 -18.18
C VAL A 332 -6.65 1.78 -19.27
N GLY A 333 -5.53 1.53 -19.95
CA GLY A 333 -5.10 2.34 -21.08
C GLY A 333 -6.09 2.29 -22.25
N ILE A 334 -6.63 1.11 -22.56
CA ILE A 334 -7.67 0.93 -23.59
C ILE A 334 -8.93 1.72 -23.19
N LEU A 335 -9.35 1.62 -21.94
CA LEU A 335 -10.52 2.34 -21.42
C LEU A 335 -10.37 3.86 -21.54
N ILE A 336 -9.21 4.40 -21.15
CA ILE A 336 -8.91 5.84 -21.24
C ILE A 336 -8.94 6.31 -22.69
N ARG A 337 -8.32 5.57 -23.62
CA ARG A 337 -8.33 5.92 -25.06
C ARG A 337 -9.73 5.86 -25.66
N SER A 338 -10.53 4.88 -25.24
CA SER A 338 -11.92 4.74 -25.70
C SER A 338 -12.81 5.86 -25.18
N PHE A 339 -12.63 6.26 -23.91
CA PHE A 339 -13.30 7.43 -23.35
C PHE A 339 -12.94 8.71 -24.09
N ARG A 340 -11.66 8.91 -24.41
CA ARG A 340 -11.19 10.09 -25.15
C ARG A 340 -11.82 10.15 -26.54
N ARG A 341 -11.79 9.05 -27.30
CA ARG A 341 -12.44 8.97 -28.63
C ARG A 341 -13.93 9.29 -28.57
N MET A 342 -14.63 8.79 -27.56
CA MET A 342 -16.04 9.10 -27.33
C MET A 342 -16.25 10.60 -27.11
N MET A 343 -15.40 11.23 -26.31
CA MET A 343 -15.50 12.66 -26.03
C MET A 343 -15.17 13.53 -27.24
N ASP A 344 -14.16 13.15 -28.03
CA ASP A 344 -13.82 13.81 -29.28
C ASP A 344 -15.01 13.78 -30.26
N GLU A 345 -15.69 12.63 -30.36
CA GLU A 345 -16.89 12.49 -31.20
C GLU A 345 -18.08 13.31 -30.67
N ILE A 346 -18.30 13.33 -29.35
CA ILE A 346 -19.34 14.20 -28.74
C ILE A 346 -19.06 15.67 -29.05
N ASN A 347 -17.82 16.13 -28.89
CA ASN A 347 -17.44 17.52 -29.19
C ASN A 347 -17.68 17.84 -30.66
N ARG A 348 -17.29 16.95 -31.59
CA ARG A 348 -17.54 17.09 -33.01
C ARG A 348 -19.04 17.23 -33.33
N LEU A 349 -19.86 16.38 -32.72
CA LEU A 349 -21.32 16.44 -32.92
C LEU A 349 -21.94 17.72 -32.36
N ILE A 350 -21.46 18.20 -31.23
CA ILE A 350 -21.92 19.47 -30.65
C ILE A 350 -21.58 20.62 -31.59
N ASP A 351 -20.35 20.68 -32.08
CA ASP A 351 -19.92 21.75 -33.00
C ASP A 351 -20.71 21.70 -34.32
N GLU A 352 -20.97 20.52 -34.88
CA GLU A 352 -21.81 20.32 -36.05
C GLU A 352 -23.24 20.85 -35.84
N VAL A 353 -23.85 20.55 -34.69
CA VAL A 353 -25.18 21.06 -34.30
C VAL A 353 -25.17 22.58 -34.20
N TYR A 354 -24.12 23.19 -33.65
CA TYR A 354 -23.99 24.64 -33.53
C TYR A 354 -23.90 25.31 -34.90
N VAL A 355 -23.03 24.78 -35.77
CA VAL A 355 -22.88 25.30 -37.15
C VAL A 355 -24.19 25.23 -37.92
N ASN A 356 -24.88 24.09 -37.84
CA ASN A 356 -26.17 23.89 -38.53
C ASN A 356 -27.25 24.84 -37.98
N LYS A 357 -27.27 25.11 -36.67
CA LYS A 357 -28.21 26.02 -36.03
C LYS A 357 -28.01 27.47 -36.47
N ILE A 358 -26.74 27.90 -36.58
CA ILE A 358 -26.38 29.23 -37.06
C ILE A 358 -26.82 29.37 -38.51
N ALA A 359 -26.48 28.41 -39.39
CA ALA A 359 -26.86 28.44 -40.78
C ALA A 359 -28.40 28.48 -40.96
N LEU A 360 -29.14 27.73 -40.15
CA LEU A 360 -30.61 27.74 -40.18
C LEU A 360 -31.14 29.14 -39.82
N LYS A 361 -30.59 29.77 -38.80
CA LYS A 361 -30.99 31.13 -38.39
C LYS A 361 -30.67 32.18 -39.46
N GLU A 362 -29.54 32.08 -40.16
CA GLU A 362 -29.22 32.95 -41.31
C GLU A 362 -30.20 32.75 -42.47
N PHE A 363 -30.58 31.51 -42.77
CA PHE A 363 -31.58 31.24 -43.80
C PHE A 363 -32.96 31.79 -43.43
N GLU A 364 -33.39 31.67 -42.15
CA GLU A 364 -34.66 32.24 -41.68
C GLU A 364 -34.66 33.78 -41.83
N LEU A 365 -33.57 34.45 -41.47
CA LEU A 365 -33.43 35.94 -41.61
C LEU A 365 -33.48 36.34 -43.06
N LYS A 366 -32.76 35.66 -43.98
CA LYS A 366 -32.77 35.96 -45.41
C LYS A 366 -34.17 35.74 -46.03
N ALA A 367 -34.87 34.69 -45.59
CA ALA A 367 -36.23 34.41 -46.03
C ALA A 367 -37.23 35.53 -45.60
N LEU A 368 -37.11 36.04 -44.37
CA LEU A 368 -37.91 37.12 -43.87
C LEU A 368 -37.64 38.43 -44.64
N GLN A 369 -36.40 38.76 -44.92
CA GLN A 369 -36.02 39.94 -45.74
C GLN A 369 -36.54 39.85 -47.16
N ALA A 370 -36.58 38.69 -47.78
CA ALA A 370 -37.06 38.48 -49.13
C ALA A 370 -38.60 38.65 -49.27
N GLN A 371 -39.37 38.67 -48.17
CA GLN A 371 -40.82 38.89 -48.20
C GLN A 371 -41.20 40.33 -48.55
N ILE A 372 -40.27 41.31 -48.39
CA ILE A 372 -40.49 42.68 -48.85
C ILE A 372 -40.17 42.70 -50.36
N ASN A 373 -41.18 42.86 -51.18
CA ASN A 373 -40.98 42.98 -52.62
C ASN A 373 -40.68 44.46 -53.02
N PRO A 374 -39.40 44.81 -53.22
CA PRO A 374 -39.03 46.22 -53.54
C PRO A 374 -39.64 46.72 -54.85
N HIS A 375 -39.80 45.81 -55.80
CA HIS A 375 -40.33 46.11 -57.10
C HIS A 375 -41.82 46.51 -57.04
N PHE A 376 -42.60 45.83 -56.20
CA PHE A 376 -44.00 46.23 -55.99
C PHE A 376 -44.09 47.66 -55.36
N LEU A 377 -43.24 47.96 -54.41
CA LEU A 377 -43.21 49.23 -53.71
C LEU A 377 -42.91 50.35 -54.73
N TYR A 378 -41.85 50.23 -55.57
CA TYR A 378 -41.49 51.23 -56.57
C TYR A 378 -42.56 51.43 -57.61
N ASN A 379 -43.17 50.38 -58.09
CA ASN A 379 -44.22 50.47 -59.06
C ASN A 379 -45.45 51.21 -58.52
N THR A 380 -45.82 50.92 -57.29
CA THR A 380 -46.95 51.59 -56.62
C THR A 380 -46.67 53.05 -56.44
N LEU A 381 -45.47 53.44 -55.94
CA LEU A 381 -45.08 54.86 -55.84
C LEU A 381 -45.02 55.57 -57.19
N SER A 382 -44.56 54.86 -58.22
CA SER A 382 -44.56 55.42 -59.58
C SER A 382 -45.98 55.75 -60.12
N VAL A 383 -46.96 54.90 -59.82
CA VAL A 383 -48.37 55.11 -60.16
C VAL A 383 -48.92 56.32 -59.38
N ILE A 384 -48.65 56.42 -58.10
CA ILE A 384 -49.08 57.54 -57.24
C ILE A 384 -48.47 58.83 -57.77
N ASN A 385 -47.20 58.86 -58.11
CA ASN A 385 -46.50 60.06 -58.68
C ASN A 385 -47.15 60.47 -60.01
N TRP A 386 -47.44 59.52 -60.90
CA TRP A 386 -48.13 59.78 -62.17
C TRP A 386 -49.52 60.38 -61.93
N MET A 387 -50.30 59.88 -60.98
CA MET A 387 -51.62 60.42 -60.61
C MET A 387 -51.51 61.84 -60.03
N ALA A 388 -50.51 62.10 -59.19
CA ALA A 388 -50.26 63.39 -58.60
C ALA A 388 -49.92 64.43 -59.68
N ILE A 389 -49.04 64.10 -60.63
CA ILE A 389 -48.67 64.98 -61.77
C ILE A 389 -49.92 65.26 -62.59
N ARG A 390 -50.73 64.28 -62.93
CA ARG A 390 -51.94 64.44 -63.72
C ARG A 390 -53.01 65.27 -63.00
N GLY A 391 -53.06 65.17 -61.66
CA GLY A 391 -53.97 65.92 -60.81
C GLY A 391 -53.47 67.38 -60.48
N GLY A 392 -52.31 67.81 -61.01
CA GLY A 392 -51.69 69.11 -60.72
C GLY A 392 -51.16 69.21 -59.28
N GLN A 393 -51.09 68.11 -58.51
CA GLN A 393 -50.68 68.13 -57.11
C GLN A 393 -49.16 68.03 -56.99
N LYS A 394 -48.46 69.16 -57.11
CA LYS A 394 -46.99 69.20 -57.13
C LYS A 394 -46.33 68.69 -55.85
N GLU A 395 -46.89 68.98 -54.68
CA GLU A 395 -46.36 68.52 -53.42
C GLU A 395 -46.48 67.02 -53.25
N ILE A 396 -47.61 66.42 -53.61
CA ILE A 396 -47.79 64.92 -53.57
C ILE A 396 -46.81 64.26 -54.55
N SER A 397 -46.59 64.84 -55.73
CA SER A 397 -45.60 64.32 -56.66
C SER A 397 -44.20 64.40 -56.11
N LYS A 398 -43.85 65.51 -55.46
CA LYS A 398 -42.52 65.70 -54.83
C LYS A 398 -42.25 64.68 -53.74
N VAL A 399 -43.19 64.52 -52.80
CA VAL A 399 -43.07 63.58 -51.69
C VAL A 399 -43.01 62.13 -52.21
N THR A 400 -43.85 61.80 -53.20
CA THR A 400 -43.87 60.44 -53.79
C THR A 400 -42.55 60.11 -54.49
N LEU A 401 -41.97 61.04 -55.20
CA LEU A 401 -40.68 60.86 -55.85
C LEU A 401 -39.54 60.73 -54.83
N ALA A 402 -39.57 61.59 -53.82
CA ALA A 402 -38.64 61.50 -52.70
C ALA A 402 -38.73 60.09 -52.00
N LEU A 403 -39.94 59.63 -51.71
CA LEU A 403 -40.18 58.34 -51.08
C LEU A 403 -39.71 57.19 -52.00
N SER A 404 -39.95 57.28 -53.32
CA SER A 404 -39.43 56.28 -54.25
C SER A 404 -37.90 56.24 -54.30
N THR A 405 -37.26 57.45 -54.23
CA THR A 405 -35.79 57.57 -54.21
C THR A 405 -35.23 57.00 -52.91
N PHE A 406 -35.82 57.35 -51.75
CA PHE A 406 -35.46 56.84 -50.45
C PHE A 406 -35.50 55.30 -50.38
N TYR A 407 -36.63 54.69 -50.76
CA TYR A 407 -36.74 53.25 -50.77
C TYR A 407 -35.81 52.56 -51.77
N ARG A 408 -35.61 53.08 -52.94
CA ARG A 408 -34.69 52.59 -53.95
C ARG A 408 -33.26 52.57 -53.49
N THR A 409 -32.83 53.63 -52.82
CA THR A 409 -31.47 53.66 -52.22
C THR A 409 -31.38 52.85 -50.96
N ALA A 410 -32.45 52.77 -50.14
CA ALA A 410 -32.50 52.00 -48.93
C ALA A 410 -32.62 50.46 -49.17
N LEU A 411 -33.38 50.04 -50.23
CA LEU A 411 -33.62 48.59 -50.54
C LEU A 411 -32.78 48.09 -51.74
N SER A 412 -31.73 48.83 -52.17
CA SER A 412 -30.82 48.32 -53.21
C SER A 412 -30.20 46.99 -52.87
N LYS A 413 -30.12 46.09 -53.84
CA LYS A 413 -29.83 44.65 -53.72
C LYS A 413 -28.52 44.39 -53.00
N GLY A 414 -28.63 43.95 -51.74
CA GLY A 414 -27.59 43.10 -51.09
C GLY A 414 -26.22 43.75 -50.81
N GLU A 415 -26.01 45.03 -51.10
CA GLU A 415 -24.77 45.72 -50.79
C GLU A 415 -24.88 46.42 -49.43
N ASP A 416 -24.04 45.97 -48.48
CA ASP A 416 -23.94 46.57 -47.13
C ASP A 416 -23.16 47.90 -47.11
N MET A 417 -22.44 48.19 -48.21
CA MET A 417 -21.62 49.36 -48.38
C MET A 417 -22.14 50.18 -49.59
N VAL A 418 -22.28 51.48 -49.43
CA VAL A 418 -22.72 52.45 -50.46
C VAL A 418 -21.75 53.59 -50.56
N THR A 419 -21.76 54.32 -51.72
CA THR A 419 -20.97 55.58 -51.84
C THR A 419 -21.56 56.69 -51.00
N VAL A 420 -20.72 57.56 -50.48
CA VAL A 420 -21.15 58.81 -49.78
C VAL A 420 -22.17 59.57 -50.61
N GLU A 421 -21.96 59.69 -51.92
CA GLU A 421 -22.92 60.35 -52.82
C GLU A 421 -24.31 59.64 -52.78
N SER A 422 -24.35 58.28 -52.76
CA SER A 422 -25.61 57.54 -52.67
C SER A 422 -26.27 57.77 -51.30
N CYS A 423 -25.47 57.87 -50.21
CA CYS A 423 -25.97 58.17 -48.88
C CYS A 423 -26.53 59.62 -48.80
N ILE A 424 -25.86 60.62 -49.38
CA ILE A 424 -26.35 62.00 -49.47
C ILE A 424 -27.68 62.04 -50.21
N ARG A 425 -27.76 61.40 -51.35
CA ARG A 425 -29.02 61.29 -52.14
C ARG A 425 -30.17 60.63 -51.37
N ASN A 426 -29.85 59.63 -50.56
CA ASN A 426 -30.83 58.96 -49.68
C ASN A 426 -31.33 59.96 -48.61
N MET A 427 -30.40 60.68 -47.97
CA MET A 427 -30.71 61.67 -46.95
C MET A 427 -31.44 62.91 -47.51
N GLU A 428 -31.08 63.40 -48.72
CA GLU A 428 -31.83 64.45 -49.41
C GLU A 428 -33.30 64.04 -49.61
N ALA A 429 -33.50 62.80 -50.10
CA ALA A 429 -34.83 62.26 -50.29
C ALA A 429 -35.60 62.14 -48.96
N TYR A 430 -34.93 61.66 -47.93
CA TYR A 430 -35.51 61.56 -46.57
C TYR A 430 -35.90 62.89 -46.00
N LEU A 431 -35.00 63.85 -46.04
CA LEU A 431 -35.21 65.23 -45.53
C LEU A 431 -36.26 66.01 -46.34
N GLU A 432 -36.39 65.77 -47.65
CA GLU A 432 -37.47 66.33 -48.46
C GLU A 432 -38.86 65.87 -48.02
N ILE A 433 -38.98 64.61 -47.61
CA ILE A 433 -40.19 64.03 -46.98
C ILE A 433 -40.44 64.69 -45.62
N GLN A 434 -39.43 64.80 -44.81
CA GLN A 434 -39.54 65.39 -43.47
C GLN A 434 -39.91 66.86 -43.51
N LEU A 435 -39.36 67.63 -44.45
CA LEU A 435 -39.69 69.03 -44.64
C LEU A 435 -41.20 69.26 -44.96
N VAL A 436 -41.77 68.41 -45.76
CA VAL A 436 -43.22 68.46 -46.03
C VAL A 436 -44.04 68.01 -44.80
N MET A 437 -43.58 67.05 -44.05
CA MET A 437 -44.28 66.55 -42.83
C MET A 437 -44.24 67.60 -41.70
N HIS A 438 -43.22 68.46 -41.66
CA HIS A 438 -43.04 69.52 -40.66
C HIS A 438 -43.38 70.90 -41.23
N ASP A 439 -44.23 71.03 -42.27
CA ASP A 439 -44.69 72.32 -42.87
C ASP A 439 -43.55 73.28 -43.26
N HIS A 440 -42.36 72.74 -43.62
CA HIS A 440 -41.12 73.49 -43.91
C HIS A 440 -40.59 74.35 -42.76
N ASP A 441 -40.79 73.87 -41.49
CA ASP A 441 -40.43 74.57 -40.26
C ASP A 441 -38.93 74.48 -39.91
N PHE A 442 -38.10 73.82 -40.70
CA PHE A 442 -36.66 73.74 -40.50
C PHE A 442 -35.88 73.94 -41.82
N THR A 443 -34.64 74.37 -41.72
CA THR A 443 -33.70 74.59 -42.84
C THR A 443 -32.60 73.55 -42.79
N VAL A 444 -32.22 72.98 -43.96
CA VAL A 444 -31.11 72.00 -44.08
C VAL A 444 -29.93 72.62 -44.76
N GLU A 445 -28.80 72.69 -44.09
CA GLU A 445 -27.52 73.11 -44.62
C GLU A 445 -26.63 71.95 -44.99
N TRP A 446 -26.07 71.93 -46.17
CA TRP A 446 -25.15 70.92 -46.67
C TRP A 446 -23.76 71.55 -46.87
N ASP A 447 -22.75 70.81 -46.32
CA ASP A 447 -21.34 71.13 -46.45
C ASP A 447 -20.60 69.86 -46.90
N VAL A 448 -20.35 69.71 -48.19
CA VAL A 448 -19.90 68.43 -48.78
C VAL A 448 -18.63 68.67 -49.58
N ASP A 449 -17.53 68.08 -49.15
CA ASP A 449 -16.31 67.98 -49.90
C ASP A 449 -16.49 67.04 -51.11
N GLU A 450 -16.22 67.53 -52.32
CA GLU A 450 -16.36 66.79 -53.57
C GLU A 450 -15.48 65.51 -53.57
N SER A 451 -14.33 65.51 -52.88
CA SER A 451 -13.37 64.41 -52.82
C SER A 451 -13.90 63.19 -52.12
N VAL A 452 -14.90 63.30 -51.18
CA VAL A 452 -15.41 62.19 -50.41
C VAL A 452 -16.61 61.52 -51.07
N LYS A 453 -17.22 62.06 -52.12
CA LYS A 453 -18.46 61.49 -52.71
C LYS A 453 -18.36 60.06 -53.19
N ASN A 454 -17.19 59.67 -53.68
CA ASN A 454 -16.94 58.30 -54.18
C ASN A 454 -16.50 57.29 -53.09
N GLU A 455 -16.21 57.77 -51.86
CA GLU A 455 -15.82 56.90 -50.77
C GLU A 455 -16.99 56.02 -50.33
N LYS A 456 -16.67 54.82 -49.84
CA LYS A 456 -17.69 53.89 -49.39
C LYS A 456 -17.95 54.00 -47.90
N MET A 457 -19.22 53.91 -47.53
CA MET A 457 -19.69 53.89 -46.14
C MET A 457 -20.79 52.86 -45.93
N PRO A 458 -21.03 52.45 -44.69
CA PRO A 458 -22.10 51.53 -44.38
C PRO A 458 -23.48 52.17 -44.68
N LYS A 459 -24.34 51.39 -45.30
CA LYS A 459 -25.69 51.80 -45.67
C LYS A 459 -26.55 52.10 -44.46
N LEU A 460 -27.46 53.11 -44.57
CA LEU A 460 -28.43 53.53 -43.54
C LEU A 460 -27.81 53.95 -42.18
N LEU A 461 -26.55 54.39 -42.21
CA LEU A 461 -25.85 54.87 -41.02
C LEU A 461 -26.32 56.23 -40.51
N LEU A 462 -26.65 57.11 -41.46
CA LEU A 462 -27.02 58.53 -41.16
C LEU A 462 -28.48 58.67 -40.73
N GLN A 463 -29.37 57.82 -41.20
CA GLN A 463 -30.79 57.95 -40.97
C GLN A 463 -31.13 58.05 -39.47
N PRO A 464 -30.67 57.09 -38.58
CA PRO A 464 -31.00 57.22 -37.17
C PRO A 464 -30.42 58.43 -36.47
N VAL A 465 -29.30 58.99 -37.00
CA VAL A 465 -28.67 60.21 -36.45
C VAL A 465 -29.48 61.39 -36.80
N VAL A 466 -29.92 61.50 -38.08
CA VAL A 466 -30.76 62.56 -38.57
C VAL A 466 -32.16 62.52 -37.94
N GLU A 467 -32.74 61.33 -37.79
CA GLU A 467 -34.00 61.19 -37.10
C GLU A 467 -33.93 61.74 -35.68
N ASN A 468 -32.89 61.38 -34.89
CA ASN A 468 -32.72 61.91 -33.55
C ASN A 468 -32.55 63.42 -33.52
N ALA A 469 -31.84 64.03 -34.52
CA ALA A 469 -31.66 65.43 -34.60
C ALA A 469 -32.98 66.15 -34.88
N LEU A 470 -33.85 65.56 -35.71
CA LEU A 470 -35.19 66.14 -36.00
C LEU A 470 -36.12 65.96 -34.80
N GLU A 471 -36.38 64.72 -34.36
CA GLU A 471 -37.39 64.38 -33.34
C GLU A 471 -37.05 64.92 -31.96
N HIS A 472 -35.78 64.82 -31.52
CA HIS A 472 -35.36 65.20 -30.19
C HIS A 472 -34.59 66.55 -30.13
N GLY A 473 -34.11 67.03 -31.27
CA GLY A 473 -33.41 68.32 -31.35
C GLY A 473 -34.35 69.45 -31.79
N LEU A 474 -34.85 69.38 -33.02
CA LEU A 474 -35.55 70.45 -33.64
C LEU A 474 -37.06 70.53 -33.34
N ASP A 475 -37.74 69.40 -33.24
CA ASP A 475 -39.18 69.33 -32.97
C ASP A 475 -39.57 69.92 -31.60
N GLU A 476 -38.74 69.65 -30.59
CA GLU A 476 -38.92 70.17 -29.24
C GLU A 476 -38.56 71.62 -29.05
N LYS A 477 -37.97 72.34 -30.10
CA LYS A 477 -37.63 73.74 -30.06
C LYS A 477 -38.83 74.63 -30.44
N GLU A 478 -39.35 75.38 -29.45
CA GLU A 478 -40.55 76.17 -29.60
C GLU A 478 -40.31 77.52 -30.27
N GLU A 479 -39.11 78.16 -30.13
CA GLU A 479 -38.83 79.51 -30.66
C GLU A 479 -37.49 79.57 -31.40
N GLY A 480 -37.43 80.33 -32.47
CA GLY A 480 -36.24 80.64 -33.26
C GLY A 480 -36.09 79.76 -34.50
N GLU A 481 -35.09 80.04 -35.32
CA GLU A 481 -34.81 79.36 -36.57
C GLU A 481 -34.31 77.95 -36.25
N LYS A 482 -34.88 76.89 -36.91
CA LYS A 482 -34.50 75.51 -36.81
C LYS A 482 -33.56 75.16 -37.96
N ILE A 483 -32.34 74.74 -37.63
CA ILE A 483 -31.28 74.48 -38.61
C ILE A 483 -30.71 73.09 -38.37
N LEU A 484 -30.74 72.23 -39.38
CA LEU A 484 -30.04 70.95 -39.43
C LEU A 484 -28.87 71.10 -40.41
N LYS A 485 -27.64 70.92 -39.95
CA LYS A 485 -26.44 70.95 -40.77
C LYS A 485 -25.83 69.59 -40.94
N LEU A 486 -25.59 69.12 -42.16
CA LEU A 486 -24.88 67.90 -42.51
C LEU A 486 -23.58 68.24 -43.22
N SER A 487 -22.44 67.86 -42.63
CA SER A 487 -21.13 68.11 -43.21
C SER A 487 -20.43 66.78 -43.51
N PHE A 488 -19.82 66.69 -44.70
CA PHE A 488 -19.05 65.54 -45.18
C PHE A 488 -17.64 66.05 -45.52
N LEU A 489 -16.69 65.79 -44.63
CA LEU A 489 -15.38 66.43 -44.65
C LEU A 489 -14.28 65.43 -44.98
N ASP A 490 -13.34 65.86 -45.79
CA ASP A 490 -12.14 65.08 -46.09
C ASP A 490 -11.08 65.32 -45.00
N MET A 491 -10.72 64.27 -44.30
CA MET A 491 -9.71 64.28 -43.25
C MET A 491 -8.42 63.58 -43.70
N ASP A 492 -8.07 63.66 -44.96
CA ASP A 492 -6.92 63.00 -45.58
C ASP A 492 -7.02 61.46 -45.65
N LYS A 493 -6.98 60.79 -44.54
CA LYS A 493 -7.10 59.33 -44.45
C LYS A 493 -8.46 58.80 -44.01
N GLU A 494 -9.33 59.71 -43.59
CA GLU A 494 -10.65 59.36 -43.03
C GLU A 494 -11.71 60.30 -43.65
N VAL A 495 -12.93 59.81 -43.72
CA VAL A 495 -14.10 60.63 -43.96
C VAL A 495 -14.72 60.99 -42.63
N MET A 496 -14.98 62.26 -42.36
CA MET A 496 -15.72 62.69 -41.19
C MET A 496 -17.09 63.21 -41.62
N ILE A 497 -18.13 62.61 -41.02
CA ILE A 497 -19.50 63.04 -41.19
C ILE A 497 -19.95 63.73 -39.91
N VAL A 498 -20.53 64.90 -40.03
CA VAL A 498 -21.08 65.64 -38.90
C VAL A 498 -22.55 65.89 -39.17
N VAL A 499 -23.40 65.53 -38.22
CA VAL A 499 -24.80 65.92 -38.16
C VAL A 499 -24.96 66.85 -36.96
N GLN A 500 -25.40 68.10 -37.21
CA GLN A 500 -25.54 69.09 -36.17
C GLN A 500 -26.93 69.75 -36.29
N ASP A 501 -27.64 69.81 -35.17
CA ASP A 501 -28.86 70.55 -34.97
C ASP A 501 -28.58 71.77 -34.08
N ASN A 502 -29.44 72.75 -34.13
CA ASN A 502 -29.48 73.89 -33.22
C ASN A 502 -30.70 73.86 -32.29
N GLY A 503 -31.13 72.63 -31.94
CA GLY A 503 -32.27 72.36 -31.09
C GLY A 503 -32.03 72.61 -29.60
N LEU A 504 -32.80 71.93 -28.74
CA LEU A 504 -32.72 72.10 -27.29
C LEU A 504 -31.39 71.66 -26.67
N GLY A 505 -30.67 70.78 -27.32
CA GLY A 505 -29.47 70.18 -26.75
C GLY A 505 -29.70 69.45 -25.46
N MET A 506 -28.64 68.84 -24.87
CA MET A 506 -28.70 68.10 -23.62
C MET A 506 -27.40 68.27 -22.85
N ASP A 507 -27.43 67.81 -21.58
CA ASP A 507 -26.22 67.72 -20.78
C ASP A 507 -25.21 66.78 -21.44
N GLN A 508 -23.91 67.13 -21.49
CA GLN A 508 -22.85 66.33 -22.14
C GLN A 508 -22.74 64.94 -21.59
N LYS A 509 -22.98 64.76 -20.29
CA LYS A 509 -22.97 63.39 -19.68
C LYS A 509 -24.10 62.50 -20.20
N LYS A 510 -25.31 63.12 -20.43
CA LYS A 510 -26.44 62.41 -21.02
C LYS A 510 -26.14 62.06 -22.48
N ALA A 511 -25.52 62.97 -23.23
CA ALA A 511 -25.10 62.72 -24.60
C ALA A 511 -24.13 61.54 -24.73
N GLU A 512 -23.14 61.41 -23.83
CA GLU A 512 -22.20 60.30 -23.79
C GLU A 512 -22.84 58.92 -23.47
N THR A 513 -23.94 58.95 -22.71
CA THR A 513 -24.64 57.67 -22.38
C THR A 513 -25.44 57.12 -23.57
N LEU A 514 -25.81 57.94 -24.57
CA LEU A 514 -26.62 57.53 -25.74
C LEU A 514 -25.95 56.46 -26.61
N VAL A 515 -24.64 56.30 -26.51
CA VAL A 515 -23.86 55.28 -27.23
C VAL A 515 -23.48 54.07 -26.36
N THR A 516 -23.94 54.03 -25.11
CA THR A 516 -23.63 52.97 -24.15
C THR A 516 -24.79 51.98 -23.96
N TYR A 517 -24.57 50.90 -23.19
CA TYR A 517 -25.61 49.93 -22.84
C TYR A 517 -26.74 50.49 -21.94
N GLN A 518 -26.60 51.73 -21.45
CA GLN A 518 -27.58 52.39 -20.57
C GLN A 518 -28.52 53.36 -21.35
N ALA A 519 -28.41 53.38 -22.69
CA ALA A 519 -29.25 54.26 -23.52
C ALA A 519 -30.73 53.84 -23.54
N GLU A 520 -31.66 54.75 -23.34
CA GLU A 520 -33.11 54.51 -23.45
C GLU A 520 -33.60 54.42 -24.93
N GLY A 521 -32.70 54.46 -25.92
CA GLY A 521 -33.01 54.34 -27.35
C GLY A 521 -31.98 53.52 -28.11
N TYR A 522 -32.41 52.74 -29.10
CA TYR A 522 -31.55 51.81 -29.85
C TYR A 522 -30.85 52.44 -31.06
N GLY A 523 -31.26 53.61 -31.54
CA GLY A 523 -30.82 54.19 -32.81
C GLY A 523 -29.32 54.52 -32.87
N LEU A 524 -28.86 55.45 -32.04
CA LEU A 524 -27.43 55.85 -31.98
C LEU A 524 -26.50 54.76 -31.49
N LYS A 525 -26.94 53.94 -30.54
CA LYS A 525 -26.19 52.79 -30.11
C LYS A 525 -25.94 51.79 -31.23
N ASN A 526 -26.96 51.45 -32.01
CA ASN A 526 -26.81 50.55 -33.15
C ASN A 526 -25.84 51.09 -34.22
N VAL A 527 -25.89 52.42 -34.46
CA VAL A 527 -24.93 53.08 -35.35
C VAL A 527 -23.51 52.96 -34.81
N ASN A 528 -23.31 53.26 -33.51
CA ASN A 528 -22.01 53.14 -32.86
C ASN A 528 -21.48 51.70 -32.91
N ASP A 529 -22.29 50.70 -32.50
CA ASP A 529 -21.89 49.28 -32.47
C ASP A 529 -21.54 48.78 -33.88
N ARG A 530 -22.28 49.22 -34.91
CA ARG A 530 -22.01 48.89 -36.30
C ARG A 530 -20.70 49.49 -36.82
N ILE A 531 -20.40 50.78 -36.49
CA ILE A 531 -19.12 51.42 -36.83
C ILE A 531 -17.97 50.71 -36.11
N CYS A 532 -18.09 50.43 -34.80
CA CYS A 532 -17.07 49.75 -34.01
C CYS A 532 -16.81 48.33 -34.54
N LEU A 533 -17.85 47.61 -34.94
CA LEU A 533 -17.73 46.27 -35.51
C LEU A 533 -16.97 46.25 -36.84
N LEU A 534 -17.23 47.23 -37.70
CA LEU A 534 -16.63 47.28 -39.04
C LEU A 534 -15.21 47.87 -39.04
N TYR A 535 -14.96 48.89 -38.19
CA TYR A 535 -13.73 49.67 -38.29
C TYR A 535 -12.91 49.69 -36.99
N GLY A 536 -13.44 49.13 -35.89
CA GLY A 536 -12.81 49.08 -34.59
C GLY A 536 -13.18 50.26 -33.67
N ASP A 537 -12.92 50.06 -32.35
CA ASP A 537 -13.34 50.99 -31.29
C ASP A 537 -12.82 52.44 -31.44
N LYS A 538 -11.73 52.64 -32.16
CA LYS A 538 -11.17 53.98 -32.41
C LYS A 538 -12.12 54.89 -33.22
N TYR A 539 -13.06 54.27 -33.94
CA TYR A 539 -14.02 55.02 -34.80
C TYR A 539 -15.38 55.21 -34.12
N ARG A 540 -15.47 54.96 -32.83
CA ARG A 540 -16.67 55.21 -32.03
C ARG A 540 -17.19 56.64 -32.30
N ILE A 541 -18.53 56.81 -32.46
CA ILE A 541 -19.17 58.06 -32.65
C ILE A 541 -18.95 59.01 -31.45
N ARG A 542 -18.82 60.33 -31.73
CA ARG A 542 -18.67 61.33 -30.69
C ARG A 542 -19.88 62.24 -30.73
N ILE A 543 -20.45 62.53 -29.57
CA ILE A 543 -21.61 63.38 -29.41
C ILE A 543 -21.19 64.59 -28.55
N PHE A 544 -21.44 65.75 -29.02
CA PHE A 544 -21.22 67.01 -28.31
C PHE A 544 -22.56 67.71 -28.20
N SER A 545 -22.97 68.08 -27.01
CA SER A 545 -24.25 68.76 -26.79
C SER A 545 -24.17 69.64 -25.55
N SER A 546 -24.86 70.80 -25.66
CA SER A 546 -25.04 71.75 -24.58
C SER A 546 -26.51 72.15 -24.52
N PRO A 547 -27.13 72.30 -23.34
CA PRO A 547 -28.51 72.78 -23.24
C PRO A 547 -28.70 74.13 -23.88
N GLY A 548 -29.63 74.24 -24.81
CA GLY A 548 -29.94 75.47 -25.57
C GLY A 548 -29.06 75.78 -26.80
N GLU A 549 -28.01 74.95 -27.03
CA GLU A 549 -27.10 75.17 -28.17
C GLU A 549 -27.22 74.06 -29.25
N GLY A 550 -28.00 73.00 -28.99
CA GLY A 550 -28.20 71.91 -29.92
C GLY A 550 -27.23 70.73 -29.69
N THR A 551 -27.22 69.83 -30.65
CA THR A 551 -26.40 68.58 -30.60
C THR A 551 -25.60 68.45 -31.89
N LYS A 552 -24.32 68.01 -31.74
CA LYS A 552 -23.40 67.69 -32.82
C LYS A 552 -22.95 66.21 -32.67
N VAL A 553 -23.20 65.42 -33.69
CA VAL A 553 -22.78 64.01 -33.78
C VAL A 553 -21.69 63.86 -34.84
N GLU A 554 -20.50 63.39 -34.44
CA GLU A 554 -19.38 63.16 -35.35
C GLU A 554 -19.19 61.64 -35.55
N MET A 555 -19.14 61.23 -36.82
CA MET A 555 -18.84 59.87 -37.27
C MET A 555 -17.61 59.87 -38.14
N ARG A 556 -16.70 58.95 -37.96
CA ARG A 556 -15.50 58.83 -38.79
C ARG A 556 -15.34 57.39 -39.27
N PHE A 557 -14.79 57.24 -40.45
CA PHE A 557 -14.42 55.92 -40.98
C PHE A 557 -13.27 56.06 -42.00
N PRO A 558 -12.45 54.98 -42.17
CA PRO A 558 -11.31 55.09 -43.09
C PRO A 558 -11.77 55.11 -44.55
N LYS A 559 -11.01 55.78 -45.41
CA LYS A 559 -11.19 55.68 -46.87
C LYS A 559 -10.75 54.26 -47.34
N GLU A 560 -11.55 53.63 -48.23
CA GLU A 560 -11.15 52.35 -48.85
C GLU A 560 -9.98 52.63 -49.84
N GLY A 561 -8.83 51.95 -49.60
CA GLY A 561 -7.74 51.84 -50.56
C GLY A 561 -6.47 52.63 -50.27
N ARG A 562 -6.22 53.04 -49.03
CA ARG A 562 -4.91 53.58 -48.66
C ARG A 562 -4.34 53.01 -47.37
#